data_6764c11477e357ac9beffd7e9f7474b4
#
_entry.id   6764c11477e357ac9beffd7e9f7474b4
#
_cell.length_a   1.000
_cell.length_b   1.000
_cell.length_c   1.000
_cell.angle_alpha   90.00
_cell.angle_beta   90.00
_cell.angle_gamma   90.00
#
_symmetry.space_group_name_H-M   'P 1'
#
loop_
_entity.id
_entity.type
_entity.pdbx_description
1 polymer ?
#
loop_
_entity_poly.entity_id
_entity_poly.type
_entity_poly.pdbx_seq_one_letter_code
_entity_poly.pdbx_strand_id
1 'polypeptide(L)'
;VYPSNEDMLFEIPYATTYSGSVGVVIGHKIEGSSHIAYGKSDGWYYATLPYHASFDYKDTRRDVTCAPYKWAWNDEKGYIEQVFTEWRSIYIGKWSRMWMKTPQGPNVQYSSGINWPVIRYADVLLMLAETENELHGGPTDDAREALKEVRRRAFKAEDHARKVDDYVDAL
;
A
#
# COMPACT_ATOMS: atom_id res chain seq x y z
N VAL A 1 3.69 -6.10 2.00
CA VAL A 1 2.83 -7.26 2.20
C VAL A 1 1.95 -7.36 0.97
N TYR A 2 2.36 -8.18 0.00
CA TYR A 2 1.42 -8.57 -1.04
C TYR A 2 0.36 -9.42 -0.37
N PRO A 3 -0.92 -9.14 -0.60
CA PRO A 3 -1.96 -9.99 -0.10
C PRO A 3 -1.67 -11.44 -0.54
N SER A 4 -2.05 -12.39 0.28
CA SER A 4 -2.19 -13.76 -0.19
C SER A 4 -2.99 -13.71 -1.50
N ASN A 5 -2.72 -14.58 -2.45
CA ASN A 5 -3.45 -14.63 -3.72
C ASN A 5 -4.99 -14.71 -3.55
N GLU A 6 -5.46 -14.98 -2.35
CA GLU A 6 -6.87 -15.07 -1.95
C GLU A 6 -7.65 -13.76 -2.07
N ASP A 7 -6.97 -12.60 -1.92
CA ASP A 7 -7.61 -11.28 -2.07
C ASP A 7 -7.70 -10.80 -3.53
N MET A 8 -6.97 -11.46 -4.43
CA MET A 8 -6.81 -11.00 -5.80
C MET A 8 -7.80 -11.71 -6.72
N LEU A 9 -8.72 -10.96 -7.31
CA LEU A 9 -9.68 -11.49 -8.26
C LEU A 9 -9.22 -11.36 -9.71
N PHE A 10 -8.60 -10.21 -10.02
CA PHE A 10 -8.02 -9.98 -11.34
C PHE A 10 -6.80 -9.07 -11.24
N GLU A 11 -5.69 -9.50 -11.82
CA GLU A 11 -4.46 -8.73 -11.91
C GLU A 11 -3.81 -8.87 -13.30
N ILE A 12 -3.03 -7.87 -13.68
CA ILE A 12 -2.18 -7.91 -14.87
C ILE A 12 -0.78 -8.34 -14.41
N PRO A 13 -0.33 -9.57 -14.78
CA PRO A 13 0.97 -10.05 -14.36
C PRO A 13 2.11 -9.39 -15.13
N TYR A 14 3.20 -9.11 -14.45
CA TYR A 14 4.46 -8.67 -15.05
C TYR A 14 5.58 -9.67 -14.74
N ALA A 15 6.40 -9.96 -15.75
CA ALA A 15 7.56 -10.84 -15.56
C ALA A 15 8.58 -10.21 -14.59
N THR A 16 9.14 -11.02 -13.71
CA THR A 16 10.03 -10.58 -12.64
C THR A 16 11.32 -9.92 -13.12
N THR A 17 11.75 -10.18 -14.34
CA THR A 17 13.09 -9.80 -14.82
C THR A 17 13.09 -8.71 -15.90
N TYR A 18 11.99 -8.49 -16.63
CA TYR A 18 12.05 -7.65 -17.83
C TYR A 18 10.84 -6.76 -18.07
N SER A 19 9.88 -6.69 -17.15
CA SER A 19 8.68 -5.92 -17.39
C SER A 19 8.15 -5.21 -16.16
N GLY A 20 7.44 -4.13 -16.42
CA GLY A 20 6.79 -3.31 -15.40
C GLY A 20 7.73 -2.37 -14.66
N SER A 21 7.36 -1.09 -14.64
CA SER A 21 8.10 -0.05 -13.92
C SER A 21 7.35 0.51 -12.71
N VAL A 22 6.23 -0.11 -12.33
CA VAL A 22 5.35 0.40 -11.26
C VAL A 22 6.11 0.65 -9.97
N GLY A 23 6.86 -0.34 -9.47
CA GLY A 23 7.64 -0.20 -8.24
C GLY A 23 8.84 0.73 -8.35
N VAL A 24 9.27 1.07 -9.57
CA VAL A 24 10.38 1.99 -9.82
C VAL A 24 9.90 3.45 -9.82
N VAL A 25 8.76 3.69 -10.48
CA VAL A 25 8.23 5.03 -10.73
C VAL A 25 7.29 5.48 -9.62
N ILE A 26 6.38 4.60 -9.19
CA ILE A 26 5.30 4.93 -8.25
C ILE A 26 5.67 4.55 -6.81
N GLY A 27 6.59 3.60 -6.58
CA GLY A 27 6.95 3.12 -5.25
C GLY A 27 7.77 4.10 -4.41
N HIS A 28 8.30 3.61 -3.31
CA HIS A 28 9.29 4.34 -2.51
C HIS A 28 10.52 4.68 -3.34
N LYS A 29 11.13 5.82 -3.06
CA LYS A 29 12.51 6.04 -3.48
C LYS A 29 13.43 5.06 -2.75
N ILE A 30 14.25 4.36 -3.53
CA ILE A 30 15.35 3.54 -3.06
C ILE A 30 16.61 4.14 -3.66
N GLU A 31 17.54 4.61 -2.84
CA GLU A 31 18.80 5.16 -3.32
C GLU A 31 19.65 4.05 -3.94
N GLY A 32 20.25 4.34 -5.10
CA GLY A 32 21.10 3.36 -5.78
C GLY A 32 22.35 3.07 -4.96
N SER A 33 22.55 1.77 -4.66
CA SER A 33 23.75 1.26 -4.01
C SER A 33 23.98 -0.18 -4.44
N SER A 34 25.24 -0.55 -4.63
CA SER A 34 25.60 -1.94 -4.91
C SER A 34 25.26 -2.92 -3.78
N HIS A 35 25.00 -2.40 -2.58
CA HIS A 35 24.62 -3.18 -1.39
C HIS A 35 23.10 -3.39 -1.28
N ILE A 36 22.28 -2.66 -2.05
CA ILE A 36 20.82 -2.77 -1.98
C ILE A 36 20.34 -3.78 -3.04
N ALA A 37 20.08 -4.99 -2.61
CA ALA A 37 19.66 -6.10 -3.48
C ALA A 37 18.35 -5.83 -4.26
N TYR A 38 17.50 -4.90 -3.80
CA TYR A 38 16.24 -4.53 -4.45
C TYR A 38 16.40 -3.54 -5.61
N GLY A 39 17.62 -3.06 -5.85
CA GLY A 39 17.92 -2.09 -6.89
C GLY A 39 17.42 -0.68 -6.59
N LYS A 40 17.67 0.23 -7.52
CA LYS A 40 17.25 1.63 -7.42
C LYS A 40 15.77 1.80 -7.77
N SER A 41 15.08 2.69 -7.07
CA SER A 41 13.75 3.17 -7.41
C SER A 41 13.69 4.70 -7.30
N ASP A 42 13.06 5.37 -8.24
CA ASP A 42 13.09 6.82 -8.33
C ASP A 42 11.97 7.49 -7.51
N GLY A 43 10.80 6.87 -7.41
CA GLY A 43 9.67 7.38 -6.64
C GLY A 43 9.23 8.77 -7.13
N TRP A 44 8.70 8.86 -8.35
CA TRP A 44 8.36 10.15 -8.98
C TRP A 44 7.03 10.73 -8.52
N TYR A 45 6.18 9.92 -7.89
CA TYR A 45 4.85 10.32 -7.47
C TYR A 45 4.79 10.45 -5.95
N TYR A 46 4.13 11.51 -5.51
CA TYR A 46 3.98 11.82 -4.09
C TYR A 46 2.52 11.87 -3.69
N ALA A 47 2.24 11.38 -2.50
CA ALA A 47 0.98 11.64 -1.83
C ALA A 47 0.97 13.07 -1.27
N THR A 48 -0.20 13.67 -1.21
CA THR A 48 -0.33 15.00 -0.58
C THR A 48 -0.39 14.89 0.94
N LEU A 49 0.07 15.92 1.64
CA LEU A 49 -0.02 15.97 3.10
C LEU A 49 -1.48 15.89 3.62
N PRO A 50 -2.48 16.55 3.02
CA PRO A 50 -3.87 16.37 3.42
C PRO A 50 -4.35 14.92 3.30
N TYR A 51 -3.94 14.20 2.26
CA TYR A 51 -4.26 12.78 2.12
C TYR A 51 -3.61 11.93 3.20
N HIS A 52 -2.32 12.15 3.51
CA HIS A 52 -1.66 11.48 4.65
C HIS A 52 -2.40 11.77 5.96
N ALA A 53 -2.78 13.04 6.21
CA ALA A 53 -3.46 13.46 7.41
C ALA A 53 -4.92 12.96 7.53
N SER A 54 -5.54 12.51 6.42
CA SER A 54 -6.88 11.95 6.44
C SER A 54 -6.96 10.54 7.06
N PHE A 55 -5.82 9.85 7.17
CA PHE A 55 -5.77 8.56 7.84
C PHE A 55 -5.82 8.72 9.36
N ASP A 56 -6.54 7.83 10.03
CA ASP A 56 -6.41 7.69 11.48
C ASP A 56 -4.97 7.31 11.84
N TYR A 57 -4.47 7.83 12.96
CA TYR A 57 -3.09 7.56 13.39
C TYR A 57 -2.81 6.08 13.72
N LYS A 58 -3.86 5.30 14.00
CA LYS A 58 -3.79 3.85 14.23
C LYS A 58 -3.99 3.02 12.95
N ASP A 59 -4.36 3.66 11.84
CA ASP A 59 -4.52 2.96 10.56
C ASP A 59 -3.15 2.48 10.06
N THR A 60 -2.95 1.16 10.09
CA THR A 60 -1.69 0.52 9.71
C THR A 60 -1.35 0.70 8.22
N ARG A 61 -2.31 1.11 7.40
CA ARG A 61 -2.11 1.37 5.97
C ARG A 61 -1.50 2.73 5.71
N ARG A 62 -1.62 3.69 6.65
CA ARG A 62 -1.16 5.07 6.45
C ARG A 62 0.30 5.11 6.03
N ASP A 63 1.18 4.58 6.84
CA ASP A 63 2.62 4.69 6.63
C ASP A 63 3.16 3.75 5.54
N VAL A 64 2.33 2.82 5.09
CA VAL A 64 2.61 2.00 3.90
C VAL A 64 2.13 2.70 2.63
N THR A 65 0.94 3.32 2.67
CA THR A 65 0.37 4.01 1.52
C THR A 65 1.03 5.37 1.29
N CYS A 66 1.25 6.11 2.37
CA CYS A 66 1.85 7.45 2.39
C CYS A 66 3.13 7.41 3.22
N ALA A 67 4.24 7.08 2.57
CA ALA A 67 5.51 6.85 3.24
C ALA A 67 6.38 8.12 3.25
N PRO A 68 6.51 8.81 4.40
CA PRO A 68 7.36 10.00 4.52
C PRO A 68 8.83 9.63 4.68
N TYR A 69 9.29 8.59 4.02
CA TYR A 69 10.66 8.11 4.07
C TYR A 69 11.10 7.50 2.74
N LYS A 70 12.40 7.46 2.54
CA LYS A 70 13.09 6.73 1.47
C LYS A 70 13.93 5.61 2.07
N TRP A 71 14.36 4.67 1.24
CA TRP A 71 15.33 3.65 1.63
C TRP A 71 16.72 4.06 1.17
N ALA A 72 17.68 4.01 2.08
CA ALA A 72 19.09 4.29 1.81
C ALA A 72 19.99 3.27 2.49
N TRP A 73 21.15 3.02 1.89
CA TRP A 73 22.19 2.22 2.53
C TRP A 73 22.96 3.10 3.51
N ASN A 74 23.17 2.59 4.70
CA ASN A 74 24.01 3.24 5.72
C ASN A 74 25.35 2.53 5.75
N ASP A 75 26.41 3.19 5.28
CA ASP A 75 27.75 2.62 5.21
C ASP A 75 28.37 2.36 6.59
N GLU A 76 28.04 3.17 7.61
CA GLU A 76 28.55 3.00 8.96
C GLU A 76 27.93 1.78 9.66
N LYS A 77 26.62 1.57 9.42
CA LYS A 77 25.86 0.49 10.06
C LYS A 77 25.86 -0.81 9.28
N GLY A 78 26.16 -0.76 7.98
CA GLY A 78 26.17 -1.92 7.10
C GLY A 78 24.80 -2.52 6.78
N TYR A 79 23.73 -1.73 6.82
CA TYR A 79 22.38 -2.16 6.45
C TYR A 79 21.57 -1.04 5.78
N ILE A 80 20.47 -1.44 5.12
CA ILE A 80 19.51 -0.50 4.56
C ILE A 80 18.56 0.02 5.64
N GLU A 81 18.36 1.33 5.68
CA GLU A 81 17.47 1.98 6.64
C GLU A 81 16.46 2.91 5.99
N GLN A 82 15.40 3.21 6.73
CA GLN A 82 14.43 4.22 6.38
C GLN A 82 14.97 5.59 6.81
N VAL A 83 15.07 6.50 5.85
CA VAL A 83 15.47 7.89 6.08
C VAL A 83 14.28 8.79 5.84
N PHE A 84 13.87 9.52 6.88
CA PHE A 84 12.76 10.48 6.77
C PHE A 84 13.02 11.49 5.64
N THR A 85 11.96 11.82 4.92
CA THR A 85 11.98 12.85 3.89
C THR A 85 11.11 14.03 4.30
N GLU A 86 11.22 15.13 3.58
CA GLU A 86 10.35 16.27 3.82
C GLU A 86 8.88 15.91 3.55
N TRP A 87 7.95 16.59 4.23
CA TRP A 87 6.50 16.43 4.03
C TRP A 87 6.01 16.75 2.61
N ARG A 88 6.88 17.31 1.77
CA ARG A 88 6.65 17.49 0.33
C ARG A 88 6.95 16.25 -0.50
N SER A 89 7.62 15.28 0.09
CA SER A 89 8.10 14.05 -0.57
C SER A 89 7.58 12.81 0.15
N ILE A 90 6.26 12.71 0.28
CA ILE A 90 5.58 11.53 0.83
C ILE A 90 5.41 10.52 -0.30
N TYR A 91 6.21 9.47 -0.31
CA TYR A 91 6.18 8.45 -1.37
C TYR A 91 4.96 7.55 -1.28
N ILE A 92 4.56 6.94 -2.41
CA ILE A 92 3.51 5.94 -2.47
C ILE A 92 4.12 4.56 -2.20
N GLY A 93 4.23 4.21 -0.91
CA GLY A 93 4.97 3.04 -0.46
C GLY A 93 4.32 1.70 -0.79
N LYS A 94 3.03 1.69 -1.12
CA LYS A 94 2.27 0.48 -1.43
C LYS A 94 2.88 -0.35 -2.58
N TRP A 95 3.52 0.30 -3.54
CA TRP A 95 4.14 -0.32 -4.71
C TRP A 95 5.65 -0.50 -4.58
N SER A 96 6.18 -0.45 -3.38
CA SER A 96 7.62 -0.52 -3.15
C SER A 96 8.23 -1.86 -3.58
N ARG A 97 9.36 -1.79 -4.24
CA ARG A 97 10.20 -2.97 -4.54
C ARG A 97 10.71 -3.69 -3.28
N MET A 98 10.75 -2.98 -2.14
CA MET A 98 11.15 -3.57 -0.86
C MET A 98 10.22 -4.68 -0.37
N TRP A 99 9.01 -4.76 -0.91
CA TRP A 99 8.02 -5.79 -0.57
C TRP A 99 8.13 -7.06 -1.44
N MET A 100 9.01 -7.09 -2.41
CA MET A 100 9.21 -8.25 -3.28
C MET A 100 9.82 -9.41 -2.50
N LYS A 101 9.30 -10.63 -2.72
CA LYS A 101 9.85 -11.84 -2.09
C LYS A 101 11.28 -12.14 -2.55
N THR A 102 11.57 -11.88 -3.81
CA THR A 102 12.88 -12.13 -4.42
C THR A 102 13.45 -10.81 -4.92
N PRO A 103 14.53 -10.31 -4.33
CA PRO A 103 15.23 -9.15 -4.83
C PRO A 103 15.79 -9.40 -6.24
N GLN A 104 15.71 -8.41 -7.11
CA GLN A 104 16.15 -8.54 -8.50
C GLN A 104 17.63 -8.23 -8.72
N GLY A 105 18.30 -7.75 -7.69
CA GLY A 105 19.70 -7.35 -7.73
C GLY A 105 19.90 -5.84 -7.83
N PRO A 106 21.07 -5.34 -7.39
CA PRO A 106 21.35 -3.91 -7.26
C PRO A 106 21.37 -3.16 -8.59
N ASN A 107 21.66 -3.87 -9.68
CA ASN A 107 21.81 -3.27 -11.01
C ASN A 107 20.51 -3.27 -11.84
N VAL A 108 19.41 -3.85 -11.31
CA VAL A 108 18.14 -3.87 -12.03
C VAL A 108 17.38 -2.59 -11.76
N GLN A 109 17.36 -1.70 -12.76
CA GLN A 109 16.82 -0.36 -12.61
C GLN A 109 15.36 -0.22 -13.04
N TYR A 110 14.90 -0.91 -14.06
CA TYR A 110 13.60 -0.65 -14.69
C TYR A 110 12.56 -1.77 -14.63
N SER A 111 12.90 -2.90 -14.07
CA SER A 111 11.97 -4.03 -13.97
C SER A 111 11.57 -4.21 -12.51
N SER A 112 10.30 -4.13 -12.20
CA SER A 112 9.82 -4.35 -10.82
C SER A 112 9.18 -5.71 -10.62
N GLY A 113 8.64 -6.33 -11.68
CA GLY A 113 7.88 -7.58 -11.56
C GLY A 113 6.67 -7.47 -10.61
N ILE A 114 6.25 -6.25 -10.31
CA ILE A 114 5.09 -6.00 -9.44
C ILE A 114 3.85 -6.04 -10.31
N ASN A 115 2.97 -7.02 -10.06
CA ASN A 115 1.71 -7.15 -10.77
C ASN A 115 0.79 -5.96 -10.47
N TRP A 116 -0.03 -5.60 -11.44
CA TRP A 116 -1.03 -4.56 -11.28
C TRP A 116 -2.38 -5.17 -10.92
N PRO A 117 -2.86 -5.02 -9.67
CA PRO A 117 -4.18 -5.49 -9.28
C PRO A 117 -5.25 -4.59 -9.91
N VAL A 118 -6.18 -5.21 -10.63
CA VAL A 118 -7.31 -4.51 -11.26
C VAL A 118 -8.53 -4.59 -10.36
N ILE A 119 -8.84 -5.78 -9.84
CA ILE A 119 -9.97 -6.01 -8.93
C ILE A 119 -9.50 -6.92 -7.79
N ARG A 120 -9.78 -6.53 -6.57
CA ARG A 120 -9.55 -7.29 -5.35
C ARG A 120 -10.86 -7.55 -4.62
N TYR A 121 -10.91 -8.51 -3.74
CA TYR A 121 -12.11 -8.81 -2.95
C TYR A 121 -12.59 -7.59 -2.14
N ALA A 122 -11.67 -6.79 -1.60
CA ALA A 122 -12.01 -5.54 -0.92
C ALA A 122 -12.76 -4.54 -1.84
N ASP A 123 -12.45 -4.51 -3.13
CA ASP A 123 -13.15 -3.64 -4.07
C ASP A 123 -14.59 -4.10 -4.28
N VAL A 124 -14.83 -5.43 -4.32
CA VAL A 124 -16.19 -6.01 -4.40
C VAL A 124 -17.01 -5.72 -3.14
N LEU A 125 -16.41 -5.84 -1.95
CA LEU A 125 -17.08 -5.50 -0.70
C LEU A 125 -17.49 -4.03 -0.65
N LEU A 126 -16.64 -3.12 -1.13
CA LEU A 126 -16.99 -1.69 -1.19
C LEU A 126 -18.09 -1.41 -2.22
N MET A 127 -18.08 -2.09 -3.37
CA MET A 127 -19.17 -2.01 -4.37
C MET A 127 -20.48 -2.54 -3.80
N LEU A 128 -20.45 -3.62 -3.02
CA LEU A 128 -21.63 -4.14 -2.32
C LEU A 128 -22.18 -3.10 -1.34
N ALA A 129 -21.31 -2.54 -0.49
CA ALA A 129 -21.73 -1.54 0.50
C ALA A 129 -22.36 -0.29 -0.16
N GLU A 130 -21.76 0.20 -1.25
CA GLU A 130 -22.30 1.32 -2.02
C GLU A 130 -23.66 0.98 -2.66
N THR A 131 -23.75 -0.18 -3.30
CA THR A 131 -25.00 -0.62 -3.97
C THR A 131 -26.15 -0.79 -2.98
N GLU A 132 -25.90 -1.45 -1.84
CA GLU A 132 -26.89 -1.62 -0.78
C GLU A 132 -27.40 -0.27 -0.25
N ASN A 133 -26.47 0.66 0.00
CA ASN A 133 -26.80 2.01 0.46
C ASN A 133 -27.68 2.76 -0.56
N GLU A 134 -27.38 2.70 -1.84
CA GLU A 134 -28.14 3.39 -2.89
C GLU A 134 -29.52 2.76 -3.12
N LEU A 135 -29.64 1.43 -3.10
CA LEU A 135 -30.89 0.74 -3.33
C LEU A 135 -31.91 0.95 -2.20
N HIS A 136 -31.44 1.10 -0.98
CA HIS A 136 -32.31 1.17 0.21
C HIS A 136 -32.42 2.60 0.77
N GLY A 137 -31.75 3.58 0.16
CA GLY A 137 -31.77 4.98 0.61
C GLY A 137 -31.08 5.19 1.97
N GLY A 138 -30.17 4.29 2.34
CA GLY A 138 -29.38 4.34 3.55
C GLY A 138 -28.62 3.02 3.76
N PRO A 139 -27.64 3.00 4.68
CA PRO A 139 -26.79 1.83 4.89
C PRO A 139 -27.57 0.69 5.54
N THR A 140 -27.65 -0.46 4.86
CA THR A 140 -28.18 -1.73 5.38
C THR A 140 -27.15 -2.40 6.30
N ASP A 141 -27.59 -3.44 7.03
CA ASP A 141 -26.65 -4.24 7.84
C ASP A 141 -25.59 -4.91 6.97
N ASP A 142 -25.96 -5.40 5.78
CA ASP A 142 -25.02 -5.98 4.81
C ASP A 142 -24.00 -4.96 4.32
N ALA A 143 -24.43 -3.72 4.04
CA ALA A 143 -23.53 -2.62 3.67
C ALA A 143 -22.53 -2.32 4.79
N ARG A 144 -23.00 -2.27 6.04
CA ARG A 144 -22.15 -2.03 7.21
C ARG A 144 -21.15 -3.16 7.43
N GLU A 145 -21.56 -4.42 7.37
CA GLU A 145 -20.63 -5.55 7.54
C GLU A 145 -19.58 -5.60 6.42
N ALA A 146 -19.94 -5.38 5.18
CA ALA A 146 -18.99 -5.29 4.08
C ALA A 146 -17.93 -4.19 4.32
N LEU A 147 -18.35 -3.01 4.77
CA LEU A 147 -17.45 -1.92 5.10
C LEU A 147 -16.57 -2.23 6.32
N LYS A 148 -17.14 -2.87 7.36
CA LYS A 148 -16.40 -3.31 8.55
C LYS A 148 -15.31 -4.30 8.19
N GLU A 149 -15.58 -5.26 7.31
CA GLU A 149 -14.59 -6.24 6.87
C GLU A 149 -13.38 -5.57 6.21
N VAL A 150 -13.60 -4.62 5.30
CA VAL A 150 -12.52 -3.84 4.67
C VAL A 150 -11.75 -3.02 5.71
N ARG A 151 -12.43 -2.42 6.69
CA ARG A 151 -11.78 -1.60 7.74
C ARG A 151 -11.02 -2.43 8.76
N ARG A 152 -11.47 -3.63 9.12
CA ARG A 152 -10.78 -4.53 10.08
C ARG A 152 -9.33 -4.80 9.66
N ARG A 153 -9.04 -4.83 8.38
CA ARG A 153 -7.67 -4.99 7.85
C ARG A 153 -6.75 -3.79 8.12
N ALA A 154 -7.33 -2.64 8.42
CA ALA A 154 -6.59 -1.40 8.63
C ALA A 154 -6.17 -1.20 10.08
N PHE A 155 -6.80 -1.90 11.02
CA PHE A 155 -6.60 -1.71 12.44
C PHE A 155 -6.20 -3.02 13.11
N LYS A 156 -5.50 -2.93 14.25
CA LYS A 156 -5.24 -4.08 15.09
C LYS A 156 -6.52 -4.57 15.76
N ALA A 157 -6.61 -5.84 16.07
CA ALA A 157 -7.80 -6.45 16.68
C ALA A 157 -8.30 -5.73 17.95
N GLU A 158 -7.39 -5.21 18.76
CA GLU A 158 -7.70 -4.43 19.97
C GLU A 158 -8.43 -3.11 19.71
N ASP A 159 -8.31 -2.57 18.49
CA ASP A 159 -8.93 -1.31 18.07
C ASP A 159 -10.23 -1.55 17.26
N HIS A 160 -10.61 -2.79 16.95
CA HIS A 160 -11.75 -3.07 16.06
C HIS A 160 -13.06 -2.50 16.59
N ALA A 161 -13.39 -2.71 17.87
CA ALA A 161 -14.63 -2.20 18.42
C ALA A 161 -14.78 -0.69 18.17
N ARG A 162 -13.81 0.10 18.61
CA ARG A 162 -13.86 1.57 18.53
C ARG A 162 -13.62 2.13 17.14
N LYS A 163 -12.66 1.56 16.39
CA LYS A 163 -12.21 2.14 15.10
C LYS A 163 -12.91 1.53 13.89
N VAL A 164 -13.59 0.42 14.07
CA VAL A 164 -14.33 -0.25 13.00
C VAL A 164 -15.81 -0.29 13.33
N ASP A 165 -16.21 -1.02 14.37
CA ASP A 165 -17.61 -1.29 14.63
C ASP A 165 -18.35 0.00 15.02
N ASP A 166 -17.97 0.68 16.11
CA ASP A 166 -18.58 1.95 16.54
C ASP A 166 -18.54 3.03 15.43
N TYR A 167 -17.44 3.09 14.67
CA TYR A 167 -17.29 4.06 13.58
C TYR A 167 -18.27 3.80 12.44
N VAL A 168 -18.41 2.54 12.01
CA VAL A 168 -19.30 2.19 10.89
C VAL A 168 -20.76 2.25 11.31
N ASP A 169 -21.09 1.84 12.53
CA ASP A 169 -22.45 1.88 13.04
C ASP A 169 -22.97 3.31 13.27
N ALA A 170 -22.04 4.29 13.41
CA ALA A 170 -22.38 5.71 13.49
C ALA A 170 -22.63 6.38 12.12
N LEU A 171 -22.34 5.68 11.01
CA LEU A 171 -22.63 6.17 9.65
C LEU A 171 -24.11 5.95 9.30
#